data_b564c0b5d0cde9cee914c385040e9bc5
#
_entry.id   b564c0b5d0cde9cee914c385040e9bc5
#
_cell.length_a   1.000
_cell.length_b   1.000
_cell.length_c   1.000
_cell.angle_alpha   90.00
_cell.angle_beta   90.00
_cell.angle_gamma   90.00
#
_symmetry.space_group_name_H-M   'P 1'
#
loop_
_entity.id
_entity.type
_entity.pdbx_description
1 polymer ?
#
loop_
_entity_poly.entity_id
_entity_poly.type
_entity_poly.pdbx_seq_one_letter_code
_entity_poly.pdbx_strand_id
1 'polypeptide(L)'
;NGGGRIHLEALEALRRLTNMGHDVIFVTGRSSVEAFLLAIFGGTTQIAVGENGGCITTQTNEHTLLGNLDECTKAFNLIHKNIENVKLKPVFPRMTEVVLERTFDLSQAEILLVENNLNVELSDSQYAFHINSPGIDKGFGFSKIMEKLSILTDDVIAIGDSATDVSLFKVAKTSIALGN
;
A
#
# COMPACT_ATOMS: atom_id res chain seq x y z
N ASN A 1 13.62 2.77 12.49
CA ASN A 1 13.50 2.16 11.17
C ASN A 1 14.57 1.09 11.00
N GLY A 2 14.23 -0.17 11.34
CA GLY A 2 15.15 -1.31 11.35
C GLY A 2 15.51 -1.88 9.98
N GLY A 3 15.52 -1.07 8.90
CA GLY A 3 15.96 -1.51 7.57
C GLY A 3 15.17 -2.71 7.01
N GLY A 4 13.90 -2.82 7.35
CA GLY A 4 13.03 -3.90 6.88
C GLY A 4 13.14 -5.20 7.69
N ARG A 5 13.81 -5.20 8.81
CA ARG A 5 13.86 -6.38 9.70
C ARG A 5 12.55 -6.55 10.45
N ILE A 6 12.10 -7.78 10.55
CA ILE A 6 10.91 -8.15 11.33
C ILE A 6 11.26 -8.09 12.82
N HIS A 7 10.42 -7.43 13.61
CA HIS A 7 10.47 -7.47 15.06
C HIS A 7 9.75 -8.75 15.53
N LEU A 8 10.51 -9.74 15.97
CA LEU A 8 9.97 -11.08 16.24
C LEU A 8 8.94 -11.10 17.38
N GLU A 9 9.14 -10.29 18.43
CA GLU A 9 8.18 -10.20 19.54
C GLU A 9 6.84 -9.59 19.08
N ALA A 10 6.88 -8.57 18.20
CA ALA A 10 5.68 -8.01 17.63
C ALA A 10 4.95 -9.03 16.74
N LEU A 11 5.68 -9.77 15.91
CA LEU A 11 5.10 -10.82 15.08
C LEU A 11 4.46 -11.94 15.91
N GLU A 12 5.11 -12.33 17.01
CA GLU A 12 4.55 -13.30 17.96
C GLU A 12 3.26 -12.79 18.61
N ALA A 13 3.20 -11.51 18.98
CA ALA A 13 1.98 -10.91 19.53
C ALA A 13 0.83 -10.94 18.50
N LEU A 14 1.11 -10.62 17.23
CA LEU A 14 0.13 -10.69 16.15
C LEU A 14 -0.36 -12.13 15.91
N ARG A 15 0.56 -13.10 15.94
CA ARG A 15 0.20 -14.53 15.82
C ARG A 15 -0.69 -14.99 16.97
N ARG A 16 -0.44 -14.52 18.20
CA ARG A 16 -1.30 -14.81 19.35
C ARG A 16 -2.71 -14.27 19.15
N LEU A 17 -2.86 -13.05 18.63
CA LEU A 17 -4.18 -12.49 18.30
C LEU A 17 -4.91 -13.37 17.28
N THR A 18 -4.20 -13.82 16.23
CA THR A 18 -4.79 -14.75 15.24
C THR A 18 -5.23 -16.07 15.87
N ASN A 19 -4.42 -16.64 16.77
CA ASN A 19 -4.78 -17.87 17.51
C ASN A 19 -5.96 -17.69 18.48
N MET A 20 -6.24 -16.44 18.88
CA MET A 20 -7.42 -16.09 19.70
C MET A 20 -8.69 -15.87 18.85
N GLY A 21 -8.59 -16.01 17.52
CA GLY A 21 -9.72 -15.87 16.60
C GLY A 21 -9.89 -14.47 16.00
N HIS A 22 -8.90 -13.58 16.16
CA HIS A 22 -8.91 -12.27 15.49
C HIS A 22 -8.29 -12.36 14.11
N ASP A 23 -8.85 -11.62 13.13
CA ASP A 23 -8.21 -11.42 11.85
C ASP A 23 -7.12 -10.35 11.96
N VAL A 24 -5.89 -10.72 11.61
CA VAL A 24 -4.74 -9.82 11.54
C VAL A 24 -4.32 -9.67 10.09
N ILE A 25 -4.61 -8.52 9.50
CA ILE A 25 -4.43 -8.24 8.08
C ILE A 25 -3.35 -7.15 7.90
N PHE A 26 -2.34 -7.43 7.08
CA PHE A 26 -1.32 -6.44 6.74
C PHE A 26 -1.81 -5.51 5.63
N VAL A 27 -1.74 -4.20 5.89
CA VAL A 27 -2.03 -3.12 4.94
C VAL A 27 -0.78 -2.26 4.77
N THR A 28 -0.19 -2.23 3.57
CA THR A 28 1.16 -1.69 3.39
C THR A 28 1.37 -1.01 2.04
N GLY A 29 2.37 -0.12 1.96
CA GLY A 29 2.91 0.38 0.69
C GLY A 29 3.90 -0.57 -0.01
N ARG A 30 4.24 -1.73 0.57
CA ARG A 30 5.00 -2.78 -0.11
C ARG A 30 4.12 -3.53 -1.12
N SER A 31 4.72 -4.43 -1.93
CA SER A 31 3.90 -5.28 -2.78
C SER A 31 2.96 -6.15 -1.94
N SER A 32 1.78 -6.44 -2.48
CA SER A 32 0.82 -7.30 -1.79
C SER A 32 1.37 -8.72 -1.60
N VAL A 33 2.23 -9.18 -2.50
CA VAL A 33 2.91 -10.49 -2.40
C VAL A 33 3.88 -10.52 -1.21
N GLU A 34 4.69 -9.45 -1.01
CA GLU A 34 5.57 -9.36 0.16
C GLU A 34 4.77 -9.43 1.48
N ALA A 35 3.66 -8.68 1.54
CA ALA A 35 2.79 -8.65 2.70
C ALA A 35 2.08 -10.00 2.93
N PHE A 36 1.66 -10.67 1.86
CA PHE A 36 1.02 -11.99 1.91
C PHE A 36 2.00 -13.06 2.40
N LEU A 37 3.25 -13.04 1.91
CA LEU A 37 4.30 -13.95 2.41
C LEU A 37 4.59 -13.71 3.90
N LEU A 38 4.61 -12.44 4.34
CA LEU A 38 4.73 -12.12 5.75
C LEU A 38 3.56 -12.69 6.58
N ALA A 39 2.34 -12.63 6.06
CA ALA A 39 1.17 -13.21 6.71
C ALA A 39 1.29 -14.75 6.84
N ILE A 40 1.67 -15.43 5.76
CA ILE A 40 1.87 -16.89 5.76
C ILE A 40 2.96 -17.29 6.78
N PHE A 41 4.16 -16.75 6.65
CA PHE A 41 5.29 -17.13 7.50
C PHE A 41 5.15 -16.59 8.93
N GLY A 42 4.44 -15.46 9.08
CA GLY A 42 4.08 -14.88 10.37
C GLY A 42 3.01 -15.67 11.12
N GLY A 43 2.24 -16.51 10.43
CA GLY A 43 1.12 -17.25 11.03
C GLY A 43 -0.05 -16.32 11.41
N THR A 44 -0.31 -15.31 10.58
CA THR A 44 -1.46 -14.40 10.71
C THR A 44 -2.51 -14.71 9.63
N THR A 45 -3.58 -13.92 9.55
CA THR A 45 -4.62 -14.10 8.53
C THR A 45 -4.02 -13.96 7.12
N GLN A 46 -4.21 -14.98 6.27
CA GLN A 46 -3.63 -15.05 4.93
C GLN A 46 -4.38 -14.15 3.93
N ILE A 47 -4.41 -12.88 4.25
CA ILE A 47 -4.93 -11.79 3.42
C ILE A 47 -3.97 -10.61 3.57
N ALA A 48 -3.63 -9.96 2.46
CA ALA A 48 -2.81 -8.77 2.49
C ALA A 48 -3.33 -7.72 1.52
N VAL A 49 -3.24 -6.45 1.94
CA VAL A 49 -3.49 -5.28 1.12
C VAL A 49 -2.15 -4.59 0.90
N GLY A 50 -1.68 -4.60 -0.32
CA GLY A 50 -0.40 -3.99 -0.72
C GLY A 50 -0.59 -2.80 -1.64
N GLU A 51 0.56 -2.23 -2.04
CA GLU A 51 0.63 -1.17 -3.04
C GLU A 51 -0.27 0.03 -2.67
N ASN A 52 -0.17 0.44 -1.39
CA ASN A 52 -0.99 1.51 -0.81
C ASN A 52 -2.50 1.34 -0.99
N GLY A 53 -2.98 0.10 -1.04
CA GLY A 53 -4.40 -0.19 -1.23
C GLY A 53 -4.76 -0.67 -2.64
N GLY A 54 -3.80 -0.63 -3.58
CA GLY A 54 -4.04 -0.95 -5.00
C GLY A 54 -4.21 -2.44 -5.28
N CYS A 55 -3.64 -3.31 -4.47
CA CYS A 55 -3.67 -4.74 -4.70
C CYS A 55 -4.00 -5.53 -3.44
N ILE A 56 -4.95 -6.46 -3.55
CA ILE A 56 -5.32 -7.39 -2.49
C ILE A 56 -4.91 -8.79 -2.92
N THR A 57 -4.17 -9.50 -2.05
CA THR A 57 -3.78 -10.89 -2.26
C THR A 57 -4.44 -11.78 -1.20
N THR A 58 -5.17 -12.79 -1.63
CA THR A 58 -5.89 -13.74 -0.77
C THR A 58 -5.40 -15.17 -0.91
N GLN A 59 -4.70 -15.48 -2.00
CA GLN A 59 -4.03 -16.76 -2.25
C GLN A 59 -2.77 -16.51 -3.08
N THR A 60 -1.92 -17.49 -3.20
CA THR A 60 -0.63 -17.40 -3.92
C THR A 60 -0.77 -16.86 -5.36
N ASN A 61 -1.88 -17.14 -6.02
CA ASN A 61 -2.18 -16.75 -7.38
C ASN A 61 -3.51 -16.00 -7.53
N GLU A 62 -4.08 -15.51 -6.41
CA GLU A 62 -5.33 -14.76 -6.42
C GLU A 62 -5.09 -13.34 -5.95
N HIS A 63 -5.15 -12.41 -6.92
CA HIS A 63 -4.95 -11.00 -6.71
C HIS A 63 -6.15 -10.21 -7.23
N THR A 64 -6.69 -9.33 -6.39
CA THR A 64 -7.69 -8.35 -6.81
C THR A 64 -6.96 -7.03 -7.06
N LEU A 65 -6.92 -6.60 -8.33
CA LEU A 65 -6.28 -5.36 -8.75
C LEU A 65 -7.32 -4.22 -8.70
N LEU A 66 -7.09 -3.23 -7.87
CA LEU A 66 -7.94 -2.06 -7.71
C LEU A 66 -7.39 -0.85 -8.47
N GLY A 67 -6.09 -0.84 -8.75
CA GLY A 67 -5.41 0.16 -9.57
C GLY A 67 -5.13 -0.33 -10.99
N ASN A 68 -4.72 0.58 -11.86
CA ASN A 68 -4.40 0.34 -13.27
C ASN A 68 -2.92 0.60 -13.56
N LEU A 69 -2.12 -0.47 -13.62
CA LEU A 69 -0.68 -0.39 -13.87
C LEU A 69 -0.37 0.21 -15.25
N ASP A 70 -1.20 -0.06 -16.26
CA ASP A 70 -0.95 0.46 -17.62
C ASP A 70 -1.01 1.99 -17.66
N GLU A 71 -1.98 2.59 -16.96
CA GLU A 71 -2.07 4.05 -16.85
C GLU A 71 -0.90 4.63 -16.05
N CYS A 72 -0.51 3.99 -14.96
CA CYS A 72 0.67 4.38 -14.18
C CYS A 72 1.96 4.28 -15.01
N THR A 73 2.07 3.26 -15.86
CA THR A 73 3.23 3.09 -16.76
C THR A 73 3.25 4.14 -17.86
N LYS A 74 2.11 4.51 -18.42
CA LYS A 74 2.03 5.63 -19.39
C LYS A 74 2.48 6.94 -18.75
N ALA A 75 2.01 7.21 -17.54
CA ALA A 75 2.40 8.37 -16.76
C ALA A 75 3.91 8.39 -16.48
N PHE A 76 4.48 7.27 -16.02
CA PHE A 76 5.92 7.13 -15.84
C PHE A 76 6.71 7.44 -17.13
N ASN A 77 6.30 6.87 -18.26
CA ASN A 77 6.99 7.08 -19.53
C ASN A 77 6.96 8.57 -19.95
N LEU A 78 5.84 9.26 -19.72
CA LEU A 78 5.72 10.68 -19.99
C LEU A 78 6.64 11.50 -19.09
N ILE A 79 6.64 11.25 -17.78
CA ILE A 79 7.49 11.94 -16.80
C ILE A 79 8.96 11.70 -17.12
N HIS A 80 9.35 10.44 -17.34
CA HIS A 80 10.74 10.06 -17.64
C HIS A 80 11.30 10.68 -18.92
N LYS A 81 10.43 10.93 -19.90
CA LYS A 81 10.82 11.58 -21.17
C LYS A 81 11.06 13.08 -21.02
N ASN A 82 10.36 13.75 -20.11
CA ASN A 82 10.29 15.22 -20.04
C ASN A 82 10.99 15.80 -18.81
N ILE A 83 11.27 14.99 -17.79
CA ILE A 83 11.89 15.44 -16.54
C ILE A 83 13.21 14.65 -16.34
N GLU A 84 14.27 15.38 -16.03
CA GLU A 84 15.58 14.77 -15.76
C GLU A 84 15.62 14.02 -14.42
N ASN A 85 16.51 13.05 -14.31
CA ASN A 85 16.76 12.26 -13.09
C ASN A 85 15.59 11.42 -12.58
N VAL A 86 14.56 11.22 -13.38
CA VAL A 86 13.46 10.28 -13.04
C VAL A 86 13.94 8.84 -13.16
N LYS A 87 13.85 8.08 -12.06
CA LYS A 87 14.32 6.70 -11.97
C LYS A 87 13.30 5.81 -11.29
N LEU A 88 13.15 4.59 -11.80
CA LEU A 88 12.42 3.55 -11.10
C LEU A 88 13.17 3.20 -9.81
N LYS A 89 12.44 3.09 -8.71
CA LYS A 89 13.01 2.59 -7.46
C LYS A 89 13.13 1.07 -7.52
N PRO A 90 14.29 0.48 -7.15
CA PRO A 90 14.43 -0.97 -7.10
C PRO A 90 13.59 -1.54 -5.94
N VAL A 91 12.42 -2.05 -6.27
CA VAL A 91 11.46 -2.69 -5.35
C VAL A 91 10.97 -4.00 -5.96
N PHE A 92 10.34 -4.86 -5.16
CA PHE A 92 9.63 -6.02 -5.72
C PHE A 92 8.57 -5.60 -6.73
N PRO A 93 8.26 -6.45 -7.74
CA PRO A 93 7.29 -6.13 -8.77
C PRO A 93 5.96 -5.64 -8.20
N ARG A 94 5.39 -4.63 -8.86
CA ARG A 94 4.11 -4.03 -8.54
C ARG A 94 3.09 -4.38 -9.61
N MET A 95 1.85 -4.52 -9.21
CA MET A 95 0.73 -4.89 -10.10
C MET A 95 -0.22 -3.72 -10.38
N THR A 96 -0.13 -2.63 -9.62
CA THR A 96 -1.11 -1.53 -9.69
C THR A 96 -0.50 -0.14 -9.61
N GLU A 97 0.78 -0.02 -9.29
CA GLU A 97 1.48 1.27 -9.14
C GLU A 97 2.86 1.24 -9.79
N VAL A 98 3.44 2.41 -10.03
CA VAL A 98 4.85 2.59 -10.38
C VAL A 98 5.54 3.33 -9.24
N VAL A 99 6.70 2.82 -8.79
CA VAL A 99 7.46 3.38 -7.67
C VAL A 99 8.76 4.01 -8.18
N LEU A 100 8.99 5.27 -7.81
CA LEU A 100 10.09 6.09 -8.29
C LEU A 100 11.01 6.52 -7.15
N GLU A 101 12.27 6.76 -7.48
CA GLU A 101 13.20 7.44 -6.58
C GLU A 101 12.80 8.91 -6.40
N ARG A 102 13.07 9.46 -5.22
CA ARG A 102 12.81 10.89 -4.90
C ARG A 102 13.95 11.77 -5.42
N THR A 103 14.16 11.80 -6.72
CA THR A 103 15.31 12.44 -7.39
C THR A 103 14.92 13.60 -8.30
N PHE A 104 13.63 13.94 -8.38
CA PHE A 104 13.09 15.01 -9.23
C PHE A 104 12.01 15.81 -8.48
N ASP A 105 11.60 16.94 -9.07
CA ASP A 105 10.52 17.77 -8.52
C ASP A 105 9.16 17.15 -8.85
N LEU A 106 8.45 16.73 -7.78
CA LEU A 106 7.13 16.11 -7.89
C LEU A 106 6.09 17.07 -8.50
N SER A 107 6.16 18.37 -8.16
CA SER A 107 5.22 19.36 -8.65
C SER A 107 5.30 19.56 -10.16
N GLN A 108 6.50 19.47 -10.74
CA GLN A 108 6.67 19.51 -12.20
C GLN A 108 6.01 18.30 -12.87
N ALA A 109 6.12 17.13 -12.25
CA ALA A 109 5.48 15.92 -12.76
C ALA A 109 3.95 16.00 -12.66
N GLU A 110 3.41 16.54 -11.56
CA GLU A 110 1.96 16.75 -11.41
C GLU A 110 1.39 17.66 -12.52
N ILE A 111 2.04 18.79 -12.77
CA ILE A 111 1.64 19.72 -13.85
C ILE A 111 1.65 19.00 -15.20
N LEU A 112 2.75 18.28 -15.50
CA LEU A 112 2.88 17.56 -16.76
C LEU A 112 1.77 16.52 -16.98
N LEU A 113 1.40 15.78 -15.92
CA LEU A 113 0.34 14.78 -15.99
C LEU A 113 -1.02 15.40 -16.22
N VAL A 114 -1.32 16.53 -15.55
CA VAL A 114 -2.57 17.28 -15.74
C VAL A 114 -2.68 17.83 -17.17
N GLU A 115 -1.62 18.44 -17.69
CA GLU A 115 -1.59 18.99 -19.07
C GLU A 115 -1.80 17.91 -20.13
N ASN A 116 -1.41 16.66 -19.84
CA ASN A 116 -1.58 15.54 -20.76
C ASN A 116 -2.83 14.67 -20.46
N ASN A 117 -3.71 15.11 -19.57
CA ASN A 117 -4.97 14.43 -19.21
C ASN A 117 -4.76 12.97 -18.76
N LEU A 118 -3.67 12.68 -18.06
CA LEU A 118 -3.45 11.35 -17.48
C LEU A 118 -4.19 11.24 -16.15
N ASN A 119 -5.00 10.19 -16.03
CA ASN A 119 -5.83 9.93 -14.84
C ASN A 119 -5.06 9.09 -13.81
N VAL A 120 -4.05 9.71 -13.20
CA VAL A 120 -3.23 9.13 -12.13
C VAL A 120 -2.99 10.15 -11.03
N GLU A 121 -2.62 9.68 -9.86
CA GLU A 121 -2.19 10.49 -8.71
C GLU A 121 -0.72 10.24 -8.40
N LEU A 122 0.01 11.31 -8.07
CA LEU A 122 1.34 11.22 -7.50
C LEU A 122 1.27 11.35 -5.98
N SER A 123 2.01 10.53 -5.27
CA SER A 123 2.12 10.61 -3.82
C SER A 123 3.56 10.45 -3.35
N ASP A 124 3.90 11.11 -2.23
CA ASP A 124 5.20 10.99 -1.57
C ASP A 124 5.03 10.27 -0.23
N SER A 125 5.58 9.08 -0.13
CA SER A 125 5.61 8.31 1.11
C SER A 125 6.81 8.66 2.02
N GLN A 126 7.60 9.70 1.68
CA GLN A 126 8.91 10.03 2.24
C GLN A 126 10.00 8.99 1.98
N TYR A 127 9.62 7.80 1.53
CA TYR A 127 10.52 6.74 1.08
C TYR A 127 10.69 6.69 -0.44
N ALA A 128 9.59 6.97 -1.17
CA ALA A 128 9.51 6.92 -2.62
C ALA A 128 8.38 7.83 -3.13
N PHE A 129 8.44 8.20 -4.40
CA PHE A 129 7.29 8.71 -5.12
C PHE A 129 6.52 7.53 -5.72
N HIS A 130 5.21 7.63 -5.70
CA HIS A 130 4.31 6.60 -6.23
C HIS A 130 3.39 7.21 -7.28
N ILE A 131 3.21 6.52 -8.39
CA ILE A 131 2.19 6.82 -9.40
C ILE A 131 1.08 5.80 -9.19
N ASN A 132 -0.09 6.25 -8.74
CA ASN A 132 -1.24 5.41 -8.41
C ASN A 132 -2.45 5.77 -9.26
N SER A 133 -3.42 4.88 -9.33
CA SER A 133 -4.76 5.25 -9.78
C SER A 133 -5.43 6.19 -8.77
N PRO A 134 -6.26 7.15 -9.23
CA PRO A 134 -6.91 8.11 -8.36
C PRO A 134 -7.80 7.47 -7.30
N GLY A 135 -7.78 8.02 -6.10
CA GLY A 135 -8.61 7.57 -4.98
C GLY A 135 -8.21 6.22 -4.39
N ILE A 136 -7.06 5.66 -4.80
CA ILE A 136 -6.52 4.42 -4.23
C ILE A 136 -5.62 4.79 -3.05
N ASP A 137 -6.04 4.38 -1.85
CA ASP A 137 -5.27 4.49 -0.62
C ASP A 137 -5.47 3.28 0.29
N LYS A 138 -4.76 3.21 1.42
CA LYS A 138 -4.82 2.08 2.34
C LYS A 138 -6.23 1.85 2.90
N GLY A 139 -6.96 2.92 3.17
CA GLY A 139 -8.35 2.86 3.65
C GLY A 139 -9.29 2.30 2.60
N PHE A 140 -9.16 2.76 1.35
CA PHE A 140 -9.93 2.22 0.23
C PHE A 140 -9.68 0.72 0.03
N GLY A 141 -8.41 0.30 -0.08
CA GLY A 141 -8.06 -1.11 -0.26
C GLY A 141 -8.56 -1.99 0.89
N PHE A 142 -8.44 -1.50 2.14
CA PHE A 142 -8.93 -2.24 3.30
C PHE A 142 -10.47 -2.29 3.35
N SER A 143 -11.18 -1.23 2.94
CA SER A 143 -12.64 -1.25 2.88
C SER A 143 -13.19 -2.35 1.96
N LYS A 144 -12.45 -2.69 0.88
CA LYS A 144 -12.82 -3.82 0.01
C LYS A 144 -12.69 -5.18 0.70
N ILE A 145 -11.74 -5.33 1.63
CA ILE A 145 -11.66 -6.52 2.48
C ILE A 145 -12.80 -6.53 3.50
N MET A 146 -13.11 -5.40 4.12
CA MET A 146 -14.24 -5.30 5.04
C MET A 146 -15.56 -5.71 4.36
N GLU A 147 -15.80 -5.21 3.13
CA GLU A 147 -16.95 -5.61 2.31
C GLU A 147 -16.95 -7.13 2.04
N LYS A 148 -15.81 -7.70 1.58
CA LYS A 148 -15.67 -9.11 1.24
C LYS A 148 -15.89 -10.05 2.43
N LEU A 149 -15.42 -9.66 3.62
CA LEU A 149 -15.50 -10.46 4.84
C LEU A 149 -16.67 -10.08 5.76
N SER A 150 -17.49 -9.10 5.35
CA SER A 150 -18.61 -8.57 6.15
C SER A 150 -18.16 -8.04 7.53
N ILE A 151 -16.99 -7.41 7.59
CA ILE A 151 -16.43 -6.79 8.80
C ILE A 151 -17.07 -5.42 8.98
N LEU A 152 -17.56 -5.13 10.17
CA LEU A 152 -18.10 -3.83 10.51
C LEU A 152 -16.99 -2.90 11.00
N THR A 153 -17.13 -1.61 10.76
CA THR A 153 -16.17 -0.59 11.26
C THR A 153 -15.96 -0.70 12.77
N ASP A 154 -17.02 -1.05 13.51
CA ASP A 154 -16.98 -1.21 14.96
C ASP A 154 -16.06 -2.34 15.45
N ASP A 155 -15.76 -3.30 14.59
CA ASP A 155 -14.91 -4.46 14.90
C ASP A 155 -13.45 -4.24 14.46
N VAL A 156 -13.11 -3.06 13.91
CA VAL A 156 -11.78 -2.79 13.36
C VAL A 156 -10.93 -1.96 14.32
N ILE A 157 -9.71 -2.43 14.55
CA ILE A 157 -8.62 -1.68 15.18
C ILE A 157 -7.51 -1.51 14.14
N ALA A 158 -7.19 -0.28 13.78
CA ALA A 158 -6.09 0.04 12.87
C ALA A 158 -4.84 0.49 13.66
N ILE A 159 -3.67 -0.03 13.28
CA ILE A 159 -2.38 0.33 13.87
C ILE A 159 -1.46 0.80 12.76
N GLY A 160 -0.84 1.96 12.91
CA GLY A 160 0.04 2.53 11.89
C GLY A 160 1.04 3.54 12.46
N ASP A 161 2.01 3.95 11.65
CA ASP A 161 3.12 4.84 12.07
C ASP A 161 3.40 5.98 11.06
N SER A 162 2.64 6.05 9.97
CA SER A 162 2.91 6.99 8.89
C SER A 162 1.68 7.82 8.48
N ALA A 163 1.92 8.92 7.77
CA ALA A 163 0.86 9.75 7.21
C ALA A 163 -0.03 8.97 6.22
N THR A 164 0.52 7.96 5.53
CA THR A 164 -0.25 7.10 4.62
C THR A 164 -1.24 6.18 5.33
N ASP A 165 -1.15 6.04 6.67
CA ASP A 165 -2.09 5.23 7.46
C ASP A 165 -3.34 6.01 7.88
N VAL A 166 -3.36 7.33 7.69
CA VAL A 166 -4.51 8.19 8.06
C VAL A 166 -5.79 7.75 7.35
N SER A 167 -5.71 7.32 6.09
CA SER A 167 -6.87 6.80 5.37
C SER A 167 -7.39 5.49 5.98
N LEU A 168 -6.49 4.60 6.42
CA LEU A 168 -6.86 3.37 7.13
C LEU A 168 -7.51 3.68 8.48
N PHE A 169 -7.02 4.68 9.20
CA PHE A 169 -7.60 5.11 10.49
C PHE A 169 -9.04 5.60 10.35
N LYS A 170 -9.41 6.19 9.21
CA LYS A 170 -10.78 6.68 8.95
C LYS A 170 -11.82 5.57 8.78
N VAL A 171 -11.40 4.36 8.43
CA VAL A 171 -12.31 3.20 8.25
C VAL A 171 -12.33 2.26 9.44
N ALA A 172 -11.59 2.57 10.51
CA ALA A 172 -11.54 1.82 11.74
C ALA A 172 -12.25 2.57 12.88
N LYS A 173 -12.86 1.84 13.80
CA LYS A 173 -13.42 2.41 15.04
C LYS A 173 -12.33 2.91 15.97
N THR A 174 -11.27 2.14 16.10
CA THR A 174 -10.15 2.46 16.98
C THR A 174 -8.88 2.54 16.16
N SER A 175 -8.13 3.63 16.33
CA SER A 175 -6.87 3.87 15.63
C SER A 175 -5.74 4.08 16.63
N ILE A 176 -4.62 3.40 16.42
CA ILE A 176 -3.42 3.47 17.25
C ILE A 176 -2.27 3.96 16.38
N ALA A 177 -1.83 5.19 16.63
CA ALA A 177 -0.64 5.73 16.00
C ALA A 177 0.59 5.39 16.85
N LEU A 178 1.57 4.73 16.23
CA LEU A 178 2.85 4.44 16.86
C LEU A 178 3.78 5.64 16.68
N GLY A 179 4.40 6.10 17.78
CA GLY A 179 5.46 7.10 17.73
C GLY A 179 6.77 6.50 17.21
N ASN A 180 7.47 7.23 16.35
CA ASN A 180 8.82 6.92 15.88
C ASN A 180 9.88 7.50 16.82
#